data_7c0199026f6735dbc98aea8804846122
#
_entry.id   7c0199026f6735dbc98aea8804846122
#
_cell.length_a   1.000
_cell.length_b   1.000
_cell.length_c   1.000
_cell.angle_alpha   90.00
_cell.angle_beta   90.00
_cell.angle_gamma   90.00
#
_symmetry.space_group_name_H-M   'P 1'
#
loop_
_entity.id
_entity.type
_entity.pdbx_description
1 polymer ?
#
loop_
_entity_poly.entity_id
_entity_poly.type
_entity_poly.pdbx_seq_one_letter_code
_entity_poly.pdbx_strand_id
1 'polypeptide(L)'
;ISEIKDGNFSAAQNDKNILSKNQSELHDGEWNWLSQEHGDEIVWLETHERALGVKGDALATISSQKIISITIADCLPLLLTEQSGIVSLLHLGWRGIERGLLEKTVQLIRKKSDERICAVLGPCIDTCCYEFDESEMQSLVKKYGEKIVGRTLTGGISLDIRLCVKEILRNFDIDIKYEDSSCTKCDPRYWSFRADATDKRQVMIAWKE
;
A
#
# COMPACT_ATOMS: atom_id res chain seq x y z
N ILE A 1 2.20 10.81 2.16
CA ILE A 1 0.92 10.15 2.53
C ILE A 1 0.03 11.17 3.27
N SER A 2 -1.28 11.12 3.04
CA SER A 2 -2.25 12.02 3.69
C SER A 2 -2.61 11.55 5.11
N GLU A 3 -3.12 12.50 5.91
CA GLU A 3 -3.71 12.27 7.23
C GLU A 3 -5.21 12.64 7.21
N ILE A 4 -5.92 12.40 8.30
CA ILE A 4 -7.35 12.75 8.45
C ILE A 4 -7.63 14.24 8.15
N LYS A 5 -6.72 15.13 8.55
CA LYS A 5 -6.83 16.58 8.31
C LYS A 5 -6.85 16.95 6.82
N ASP A 6 -6.28 16.12 5.95
CA ASP A 6 -6.16 16.35 4.51
C ASP A 6 -7.44 15.88 3.75
N GLY A 7 -8.40 15.29 4.45
CA GLY A 7 -9.68 14.87 3.91
C GLY A 7 -9.75 13.38 3.55
N ASN A 8 -10.96 12.95 3.17
CA ASN A 8 -11.25 11.57 2.76
C ASN A 8 -10.95 11.36 1.27
N PHE A 9 -10.14 10.35 0.95
CA PHE A 9 -9.75 9.99 -0.42
C PHE A 9 -10.43 8.71 -0.95
N SER A 10 -11.45 8.20 -0.25
CA SER A 10 -12.23 7.05 -0.74
C SER A 10 -12.94 7.38 -2.05
N ALA A 11 -12.73 6.57 -3.08
CA ALA A 11 -13.46 6.68 -4.35
C ALA A 11 -14.95 6.29 -4.21
N ALA A 12 -15.31 5.60 -3.13
CA ALA A 12 -16.68 5.22 -2.81
C ALA A 12 -17.50 6.34 -2.14
N GLN A 13 -16.87 7.48 -1.80
CA GLN A 13 -17.62 8.62 -1.22
C GLN A 13 -18.62 9.19 -2.24
N ASN A 14 -19.79 9.60 -1.73
CA ASN A 14 -20.92 10.03 -2.55
C ASN A 14 -20.67 11.38 -3.27
N ASP A 15 -19.77 12.21 -2.76
CA ASP A 15 -19.48 13.53 -3.34
C ASP A 15 -18.13 13.55 -4.04
N LYS A 16 -18.18 13.42 -5.37
CA LYS A 16 -16.97 13.47 -6.23
C LYS A 16 -16.29 14.84 -6.22
N ASN A 17 -17.01 15.93 -5.90
CA ASN A 17 -16.42 17.26 -5.83
C ASN A 17 -15.50 17.38 -4.62
N ILE A 18 -15.87 16.75 -3.50
CA ILE A 18 -15.02 16.70 -2.31
C ILE A 18 -13.73 15.91 -2.61
N LEU A 19 -13.84 14.77 -3.30
CA LEU A 19 -12.65 14.00 -3.68
C LEU A 19 -11.69 14.83 -4.56
N SER A 20 -12.22 15.45 -5.62
CA SER A 20 -11.41 16.28 -6.52
C SER A 20 -10.78 17.48 -5.80
N LYS A 21 -11.52 18.10 -4.86
CA LYS A 21 -10.99 19.17 -4.01
C LYS A 21 -9.81 18.68 -3.15
N ASN A 22 -10.00 17.58 -2.41
CA ASN A 22 -8.97 17.02 -1.55
C ASN A 22 -7.73 16.62 -2.39
N GLN A 23 -7.92 16.09 -3.59
CA GLN A 23 -6.84 15.75 -4.51
C GLN A 23 -6.05 16.99 -4.92
N SER A 24 -6.72 18.07 -5.36
CA SER A 24 -6.04 19.30 -5.79
C SER A 24 -5.36 20.04 -4.62
N GLU A 25 -5.91 19.99 -3.42
CA GLU A 25 -5.28 20.56 -2.21
C GLU A 25 -4.02 19.78 -1.79
N LEU A 26 -3.99 18.46 -2.02
CA LEU A 26 -2.83 17.63 -1.70
C LEU A 26 -1.73 17.76 -2.77
N HIS A 27 -2.09 17.67 -4.05
CA HIS A 27 -1.19 17.85 -5.19
C HIS A 27 -1.96 18.06 -6.49
N ASP A 28 -1.63 19.13 -7.23
CA ASP A 28 -2.20 19.38 -8.56
C ASP A 28 -1.61 18.41 -9.59
N GLY A 29 -2.44 17.88 -10.47
CA GLY A 29 -2.02 17.04 -11.58
C GLY A 29 -3.00 15.94 -11.97
N GLU A 30 -2.55 15.06 -12.85
CA GLU A 30 -3.38 13.96 -13.35
C GLU A 30 -3.33 12.75 -12.41
N TRP A 31 -4.33 12.64 -11.56
CA TRP A 31 -4.46 11.54 -10.62
C TRP A 31 -4.93 10.25 -11.29
N ASN A 32 -4.29 9.16 -10.89
CA ASN A 32 -4.62 7.80 -11.31
C ASN A 32 -4.80 6.92 -10.07
N TRP A 33 -5.87 6.11 -10.03
CA TRP A 33 -6.23 5.27 -8.89
C TRP A 33 -6.87 3.96 -9.31
N LEU A 34 -6.88 2.99 -8.41
CA LEU A 34 -7.38 1.64 -8.62
C LEU A 34 -8.67 1.37 -7.84
N SER A 35 -9.48 0.46 -8.35
CA SER A 35 -10.46 -0.31 -7.57
C SER A 35 -9.72 -1.45 -6.88
N GLN A 36 -9.29 -1.23 -5.64
CA GLN A 36 -8.49 -2.17 -4.86
C GLN A 36 -9.35 -3.33 -4.35
N GLU A 37 -8.97 -4.57 -4.66
CA GLU A 37 -9.74 -5.78 -4.36
C GLU A 37 -8.99 -6.73 -3.38
N HIS A 38 -7.88 -6.29 -2.78
CA HIS A 38 -6.97 -7.10 -1.96
C HIS A 38 -6.43 -8.30 -2.75
N GLY A 39 -6.23 -8.10 -4.05
CA GLY A 39 -5.72 -9.07 -5.00
C GLY A 39 -4.22 -8.97 -5.24
N ASP A 40 -3.82 -9.43 -6.41
CA ASP A 40 -2.43 -9.44 -6.86
C ASP A 40 -2.25 -8.90 -8.28
N GLU A 41 -3.29 -8.20 -8.77
CA GLU A 41 -3.27 -7.57 -10.10
C GLU A 41 -2.44 -6.29 -10.08
N ILE A 42 -1.57 -6.14 -11.08
CA ILE A 42 -0.67 -5.00 -11.26
C ILE A 42 -1.07 -4.26 -12.52
N VAL A 43 -1.35 -2.96 -12.40
CA VAL A 43 -1.62 -2.09 -13.52
C VAL A 43 -0.35 -1.30 -13.86
N TRP A 44 0.19 -1.53 -15.06
CA TRP A 44 1.26 -0.71 -15.63
C TRP A 44 0.63 0.39 -16.48
N LEU A 45 0.91 1.65 -16.14
CA LEU A 45 0.31 2.81 -16.78
C LEU A 45 1.30 3.47 -17.72
N GLU A 46 1.01 3.43 -19.00
CA GLU A 46 1.78 4.14 -20.04
C GLU A 46 1.45 5.63 -20.05
N THR A 47 2.30 6.45 -20.71
CA THR A 47 2.21 7.92 -20.65
C THR A 47 0.85 8.45 -21.13
N HIS A 48 0.25 7.84 -22.13
CA HIS A 48 -1.02 8.27 -22.72
C HIS A 48 -2.26 7.59 -22.11
N GLU A 49 -2.08 6.68 -21.16
CA GLU A 49 -3.16 5.95 -20.52
C GLU A 49 -3.60 6.62 -19.22
N ARG A 50 -4.79 6.28 -18.73
CA ARG A 50 -5.33 6.66 -17.43
C ARG A 50 -5.89 5.46 -16.72
N ALA A 51 -5.64 5.39 -15.40
CA ALA A 51 -6.28 4.44 -14.51
C ALA A 51 -7.25 5.20 -13.59
N LEU A 52 -8.55 5.07 -13.85
CA LEU A 52 -9.61 5.72 -13.06
C LEU A 52 -10.57 4.66 -12.53
N GLY A 53 -10.16 3.96 -11.46
CA GLY A 53 -10.91 2.86 -10.87
C GLY A 53 -10.75 1.53 -11.63
N VAL A 54 -9.65 1.35 -12.36
CA VAL A 54 -9.28 0.04 -12.92
C VAL A 54 -9.00 -0.92 -11.78
N LYS A 55 -9.42 -2.18 -11.90
CA LYS A 55 -9.17 -3.21 -10.90
C LYS A 55 -7.68 -3.48 -10.74
N GLY A 56 -7.21 -3.57 -9.51
CA GLY A 56 -5.83 -3.90 -9.18
C GLY A 56 -5.43 -3.41 -7.79
N ASP A 57 -4.30 -3.90 -7.32
CA ASP A 57 -3.74 -3.55 -6.00
C ASP A 57 -2.30 -3.04 -6.07
N ALA A 58 -1.73 -2.97 -7.28
CA ALA A 58 -0.50 -2.23 -7.56
C ALA A 58 -0.63 -1.39 -8.83
N LEU A 59 -0.12 -0.16 -8.77
CA LEU A 59 -0.10 0.79 -9.89
C LEU A 59 1.33 1.26 -10.11
N ALA A 60 1.85 1.08 -11.32
CA ALA A 60 3.22 1.41 -11.68
C ALA A 60 3.28 2.24 -12.95
N THR A 61 4.26 3.16 -13.04
CA THR A 61 4.53 3.98 -14.22
C THR A 61 5.97 4.45 -14.28
N ILE A 62 6.43 4.85 -15.46
CA ILE A 62 7.67 5.61 -15.67
C ILE A 62 7.39 7.06 -16.09
N SER A 63 6.13 7.40 -16.32
CA SER A 63 5.75 8.74 -16.82
C SER A 63 5.87 9.80 -15.74
N SER A 64 6.56 10.91 -16.04
CA SER A 64 6.64 12.09 -15.17
C SER A 64 5.37 12.94 -15.12
N GLN A 65 4.37 12.64 -15.95
CA GLN A 65 3.11 13.39 -16.00
C GLN A 65 1.99 12.77 -15.16
N LYS A 66 2.27 11.65 -14.49
CA LYS A 66 1.27 10.88 -13.75
C LYS A 66 1.47 10.99 -12.25
N ILE A 67 0.39 11.28 -11.54
CA ILE A 67 0.29 11.02 -10.11
C ILE A 67 -0.38 9.67 -9.96
N ILE A 68 0.31 8.69 -9.40
CA ILE A 68 -0.28 7.39 -9.03
C ILE A 68 -0.68 7.41 -7.57
N SER A 69 -1.78 6.75 -7.23
CA SER A 69 -2.31 6.75 -5.88
C SER A 69 -2.92 5.41 -5.48
N ILE A 70 -2.80 5.08 -4.20
CA ILE A 70 -3.50 4.00 -3.53
C ILE A 70 -4.13 4.52 -2.23
N THR A 71 -5.27 3.98 -1.87
CA THR A 71 -5.98 4.35 -0.65
C THR A 71 -5.87 3.26 0.40
N ILE A 72 -5.81 3.64 1.65
CA ILE A 72 -5.65 2.71 2.77
C ILE A 72 -6.50 3.12 3.98
N ALA A 73 -6.88 2.12 4.75
CA ALA A 73 -7.28 2.16 6.16
C ALA A 73 -6.89 0.79 6.72
N ASP A 74 -5.69 0.71 7.29
CA ASP A 74 -5.00 -0.43 7.90
C ASP A 74 -4.01 -1.21 7.02
N CYS A 75 -4.32 -1.50 5.75
CA CYS A 75 -3.36 -2.20 4.87
C CYS A 75 -2.08 -1.40 4.70
N LEU A 76 -0.94 -2.07 4.47
CA LEU A 76 0.36 -1.43 4.32
C LEU A 76 0.51 -0.85 2.91
N PRO A 77 0.71 0.48 2.77
CA PRO A 77 1.07 1.08 1.50
C PRO A 77 2.58 1.01 1.30
N LEU A 78 3.01 0.52 0.15
CA LEU A 78 4.41 0.41 -0.22
C LEU A 78 4.69 1.20 -1.49
N LEU A 79 5.70 2.06 -1.46
CA LEU A 79 6.29 2.67 -2.65
C LEU A 79 7.56 1.91 -3.01
N LEU A 80 7.68 1.51 -4.27
CA LEU A 80 8.93 1.08 -4.89
C LEU A 80 9.37 2.12 -5.92
N THR A 81 10.64 2.48 -5.89
CA THR A 81 11.27 3.40 -6.84
C THR A 81 12.61 2.85 -7.30
N GLU A 82 13.07 3.27 -8.47
CA GLU A 82 14.40 2.98 -8.96
C GLU A 82 14.95 4.15 -9.84
N GLN A 83 16.24 4.13 -10.22
CA GLN A 83 16.92 5.30 -10.79
C GLN A 83 16.50 5.65 -12.22
N SER A 84 15.96 4.72 -13.02
CA SER A 84 15.42 5.05 -14.35
C SER A 84 14.13 5.85 -14.27
N GLY A 85 13.52 5.90 -13.08
CA GLY A 85 12.35 6.70 -12.76
C GLY A 85 11.04 5.91 -12.78
N ILE A 86 11.09 4.58 -12.70
CA ILE A 86 9.89 3.80 -12.39
C ILE A 86 9.46 4.08 -10.96
N VAL A 87 8.18 4.37 -10.79
CA VAL A 87 7.50 4.48 -9.49
C VAL A 87 6.35 3.48 -9.46
N SER A 88 6.19 2.79 -8.34
CA SER A 88 5.10 1.83 -8.14
C SER A 88 4.54 1.93 -6.73
N LEU A 89 3.23 2.03 -6.60
CA LEU A 89 2.51 1.98 -5.34
C LEU A 89 1.76 0.65 -5.22
N LEU A 90 1.90 -0.01 -4.08
CA LEU A 90 1.25 -1.28 -3.77
C LEU A 90 0.37 -1.12 -2.54
N HIS A 91 -0.87 -1.62 -2.65
CA HIS A 91 -1.78 -1.82 -1.54
C HIS A 91 -1.59 -3.23 -0.98
N LEU A 92 -0.83 -3.37 0.09
CA LEU A 92 -0.48 -4.66 0.67
C LEU A 92 -1.40 -5.00 1.85
N GLY A 93 -2.57 -5.56 1.54
CA GLY A 93 -3.33 -6.36 2.47
C GLY A 93 -2.74 -7.78 2.57
N TRP A 94 -3.06 -8.54 3.62
CA TRP A 94 -2.51 -9.88 3.82
C TRP A 94 -2.79 -10.85 2.65
N ARG A 95 -3.95 -10.74 1.99
CA ARG A 95 -4.30 -11.56 0.81
C ARG A 95 -3.41 -11.24 -0.38
N GLY A 96 -3.12 -9.96 -0.63
CA GLY A 96 -2.18 -9.54 -1.68
C GLY A 96 -0.77 -10.05 -1.42
N ILE A 97 -0.31 -10.00 -0.16
CA ILE A 97 0.99 -10.55 0.26
C ILE A 97 1.02 -12.07 0.05
N GLU A 98 -0.02 -12.79 0.48
CA GLU A 98 -0.11 -14.24 0.30
C GLU A 98 -0.04 -14.64 -1.17
N ARG A 99 -0.73 -13.91 -2.06
CA ARG A 99 -0.77 -14.13 -3.51
C ARG A 99 0.50 -13.67 -4.25
N GLY A 100 1.41 -13.01 -3.55
CA GLY A 100 2.71 -12.61 -4.09
C GLY A 100 2.68 -11.31 -4.88
N LEU A 101 1.80 -10.37 -4.56
CA LEU A 101 1.71 -9.06 -5.23
C LEU A 101 3.06 -8.32 -5.23
N LEU A 102 3.76 -8.30 -4.09
CA LEU A 102 5.04 -7.61 -3.99
C LEU A 102 6.11 -8.28 -4.86
N GLU A 103 6.24 -9.61 -4.77
CA GLU A 103 7.19 -10.38 -5.56
C GLU A 103 6.95 -10.20 -7.07
N LYS A 104 5.69 -10.24 -7.51
CA LYS A 104 5.30 -10.02 -8.91
C LYS A 104 5.63 -8.61 -9.38
N THR A 105 5.39 -7.59 -8.53
CA THR A 105 5.70 -6.20 -8.86
C THR A 105 7.21 -5.99 -8.99
N VAL A 106 8.02 -6.53 -8.08
CA VAL A 106 9.49 -6.48 -8.18
C VAL A 106 9.98 -7.15 -9.46
N GLN A 107 9.43 -8.32 -9.80
CA GLN A 107 9.78 -9.01 -11.05
C GLN A 107 9.38 -8.21 -12.30
N LEU A 108 8.23 -7.52 -12.26
CA LEU A 108 7.81 -6.64 -13.36
C LEU A 108 8.78 -5.46 -13.54
N ILE A 109 9.18 -4.79 -12.45
CA ILE A 109 10.14 -3.69 -12.48
C ILE A 109 11.48 -4.20 -13.06
N ARG A 110 11.99 -5.33 -12.56
CA ARG A 110 13.26 -5.92 -13.03
C ARG A 110 13.27 -6.37 -14.51
N LYS A 111 12.10 -6.65 -15.08
CA LYS A 111 11.98 -6.89 -16.53
C LYS A 111 12.10 -5.62 -17.37
N LYS A 112 11.90 -4.45 -16.76
CA LYS A 112 11.93 -3.16 -17.45
C LYS A 112 13.19 -2.35 -17.17
N SER A 113 13.87 -2.63 -16.05
CA SER A 113 15.08 -1.92 -15.61
C SER A 113 15.96 -2.83 -14.76
N ASP A 114 17.27 -2.70 -14.94
CA ASP A 114 18.29 -3.37 -14.11
C ASP A 114 18.74 -2.50 -12.92
N GLU A 115 18.14 -1.33 -12.76
CA GLU A 115 18.49 -0.38 -11.71
C GLU A 115 18.07 -0.85 -10.32
N ARG A 116 18.77 -0.35 -9.30
CA ARG A 116 18.52 -0.71 -7.90
C ARG A 116 17.17 -0.19 -7.43
N ILE A 117 16.31 -1.10 -6.98
CA ILE A 117 15.01 -0.76 -6.40
C ILE A 117 15.21 -0.33 -4.94
N CYS A 118 14.48 0.72 -4.53
CA CYS A 118 14.36 1.17 -3.15
C CYS A 118 12.89 1.16 -2.72
N ALA A 119 12.67 1.02 -1.42
CA ALA A 119 11.34 0.93 -0.83
C ALA A 119 11.08 2.02 0.22
N VAL A 120 9.82 2.49 0.28
CA VAL A 120 9.28 3.34 1.36
C VAL A 120 7.99 2.70 1.87
N LEU A 121 7.94 2.41 3.17
CA LEU A 121 6.79 1.83 3.84
C LEU A 121 5.98 2.93 4.54
N GLY A 122 4.68 3.02 4.24
CA GLY A 122 3.77 3.92 4.95
C GLY A 122 3.16 3.29 6.21
N PRO A 123 2.31 4.05 6.93
CA PRO A 123 1.63 3.59 8.13
C PRO A 123 0.64 2.48 7.81
N CYS A 124 0.52 1.51 8.70
CA CYS A 124 -0.43 0.40 8.59
C CYS A 124 -0.87 -0.03 9.99
N ILE A 125 -1.85 -0.92 10.07
CA ILE A 125 -2.19 -1.56 11.34
C ILE A 125 -1.00 -2.41 11.82
N ASP A 126 -0.73 -2.36 13.13
CA ASP A 126 0.40 -3.08 13.73
C ASP A 126 -0.09 -4.25 14.60
N THR A 127 0.83 -5.10 15.01
CA THR A 127 0.58 -6.28 15.86
C THR A 127 -0.26 -5.97 17.09
N CYS A 128 -0.07 -4.80 17.71
CA CYS A 128 -0.86 -4.36 18.87
C CYS A 128 -2.38 -4.40 18.63
N CYS A 129 -2.83 -4.28 17.36
CA CYS A 129 -4.22 -4.12 16.97
C CYS A 129 -4.70 -5.07 15.87
N TYR A 130 -3.80 -5.76 15.19
CA TYR A 130 -4.13 -6.60 14.03
C TYR A 130 -4.41 -8.04 14.44
N GLU A 131 -5.47 -8.24 15.24
CA GLU A 131 -5.95 -9.58 15.56
C GLU A 131 -6.24 -10.37 14.27
N PHE A 132 -5.76 -11.62 14.21
CA PHE A 132 -5.74 -12.41 13.00
C PHE A 132 -6.20 -13.83 13.26
N ASP A 133 -6.94 -14.41 12.31
CA ASP A 133 -7.44 -15.77 12.41
C ASP A 133 -6.30 -16.80 12.31
N GLU A 134 -6.33 -17.82 13.16
CA GLU A 134 -5.27 -18.83 13.23
C GLU A 134 -5.19 -19.67 11.93
N SER A 135 -6.31 -19.95 11.30
CA SER A 135 -6.36 -20.72 10.05
C SER A 135 -5.76 -19.95 8.87
N GLU A 136 -6.03 -18.63 8.78
CA GLU A 136 -5.43 -17.73 7.78
C GLU A 136 -3.93 -17.50 8.06
N MET A 137 -3.52 -17.50 9.35
CA MET A 137 -2.12 -17.35 9.76
C MET A 137 -1.23 -18.49 9.26
N GLN A 138 -1.74 -19.73 9.25
CA GLN A 138 -0.94 -20.90 8.89
C GLN A 138 -0.36 -20.81 7.47
N SER A 139 -1.09 -20.26 6.50
CA SER A 139 -0.60 -20.09 5.13
C SER A 139 0.56 -19.11 5.06
N LEU A 140 0.47 -18.00 5.79
CA LEU A 140 1.50 -16.97 5.87
C LEU A 140 2.74 -17.47 6.63
N VAL A 141 2.54 -18.18 7.75
CA VAL A 141 3.62 -18.80 8.52
C VAL A 141 4.41 -19.80 7.66
N LYS A 142 3.72 -20.63 6.89
CA LYS A 142 4.38 -21.57 5.96
C LYS A 142 5.29 -20.84 4.97
N LYS A 143 4.92 -19.63 4.54
CA LYS A 143 5.67 -18.85 3.54
C LYS A 143 6.77 -17.98 4.17
N TYR A 144 6.50 -17.37 5.33
CA TYR A 144 7.37 -16.34 5.93
C TYR A 144 7.97 -16.73 7.30
N GLY A 145 7.56 -17.87 7.86
CA GLY A 145 8.03 -18.37 9.16
C GLY A 145 7.24 -17.80 10.36
N GLU A 146 7.44 -18.40 11.54
CA GLU A 146 6.75 -18.06 12.79
C GLU A 146 7.00 -16.62 13.29
N LYS A 147 8.04 -15.97 12.83
CA LYS A 147 8.44 -14.61 13.26
C LYS A 147 7.40 -13.53 12.93
N ILE A 148 6.50 -13.80 11.97
CA ILE A 148 5.41 -12.88 11.61
C ILE A 148 4.22 -12.93 12.57
N VAL A 149 4.23 -13.90 13.50
CA VAL A 149 3.17 -14.07 14.51
C VAL A 149 3.49 -13.18 15.72
N GLY A 150 2.63 -12.20 15.92
CA GLY A 150 2.69 -11.31 17.08
C GLY A 150 1.57 -11.55 18.09
N ARG A 151 1.41 -10.61 19.01
CA ARG A 151 0.32 -10.58 19.99
C ARG A 151 -0.32 -9.20 20.02
N THR A 152 -1.65 -9.17 20.10
CA THR A 152 -2.38 -7.93 20.35
C THR A 152 -2.20 -7.47 21.80
N LEU A 153 -2.59 -6.25 22.10
CA LEU A 153 -2.61 -5.72 23.47
C LEU A 153 -3.51 -6.54 24.41
N THR A 154 -4.50 -7.25 23.86
CA THR A 154 -5.41 -8.14 24.60
C THR A 154 -4.92 -9.58 24.68
N GLY A 155 -3.74 -9.89 24.10
CA GLY A 155 -3.11 -11.23 24.10
C GLY A 155 -3.54 -12.13 22.94
N GLY A 156 -4.43 -11.69 22.05
CA GLY A 156 -4.84 -12.43 20.86
C GLY A 156 -3.70 -12.61 19.85
N ILE A 157 -3.81 -13.62 18.98
CA ILE A 157 -2.88 -13.83 17.87
C ILE A 157 -2.97 -12.64 16.92
N SER A 158 -1.84 -12.13 16.47
CA SER A 158 -1.79 -11.01 15.52
C SER A 158 -0.79 -11.24 14.40
N LEU A 159 -1.05 -10.63 13.24
CA LEU A 159 -0.14 -10.66 12.09
C LEU A 159 0.77 -9.42 12.12
N ASP A 160 2.08 -9.64 12.02
CA ASP A 160 3.05 -8.59 11.68
C ASP A 160 3.16 -8.45 10.16
N ILE A 161 2.24 -7.67 9.58
CA ILE A 161 2.21 -7.42 8.13
C ILE A 161 3.47 -6.69 7.66
N ARG A 162 4.01 -5.80 8.49
CA ARG A 162 5.22 -5.03 8.22
C ARG A 162 6.44 -5.95 8.12
N LEU A 163 6.56 -6.91 9.03
CA LEU A 163 7.63 -7.89 8.99
C LEU A 163 7.52 -8.81 7.77
N CYS A 164 6.31 -9.24 7.38
CA CYS A 164 6.11 -9.99 6.13
C CYS A 164 6.72 -9.25 4.93
N VAL A 165 6.39 -7.96 4.78
CA VAL A 165 6.89 -7.13 3.68
C VAL A 165 8.41 -6.96 3.76
N LYS A 166 8.97 -6.69 4.94
CA LYS A 166 10.42 -6.59 5.14
C LYS A 166 11.16 -7.85 4.74
N GLU A 167 10.62 -9.02 5.06
CA GLU A 167 11.24 -10.30 4.65
C GLU A 167 11.24 -10.49 3.15
N ILE A 168 10.16 -10.10 2.46
CA ILE A 168 10.12 -10.15 1.00
C ILE A 168 11.16 -9.18 0.42
N LEU A 169 11.20 -7.93 0.87
CA LEU A 169 12.15 -6.93 0.40
C LEU A 169 13.60 -7.39 0.60
N ARG A 170 13.90 -7.99 1.77
CA ARG A 170 15.22 -8.55 2.06
C ARG A 170 15.61 -9.68 1.10
N ASN A 171 14.67 -10.58 0.77
CA ASN A 171 14.91 -11.68 -0.16
C ASN A 171 15.20 -11.20 -1.59
N PHE A 172 14.74 -10.00 -1.94
CA PHE A 172 15.02 -9.34 -3.22
C PHE A 172 16.18 -8.32 -3.16
N ASP A 173 16.90 -8.22 -2.02
CA ASP A 173 17.97 -7.23 -1.82
C ASP A 173 17.52 -5.78 -2.10
N ILE A 174 16.34 -5.42 -1.58
CA ILE A 174 15.75 -4.09 -1.73
C ILE A 174 15.94 -3.29 -0.45
N ASP A 175 16.57 -2.11 -0.56
CA ASP A 175 16.78 -1.19 0.55
C ASP A 175 15.50 -0.48 0.94
N ILE A 176 15.21 -0.49 2.24
CA ILE A 176 14.17 0.35 2.82
C ILE A 176 14.80 1.72 3.16
N LYS A 177 14.34 2.77 2.47
CA LYS A 177 14.81 4.14 2.67
C LYS A 177 14.05 4.88 3.76
N TYR A 178 12.80 4.52 3.98
CA TYR A 178 11.97 5.08 5.04
C TYR A 178 10.90 4.07 5.44
N GLU A 179 10.56 4.08 6.72
CA GLU A 179 9.47 3.30 7.30
C GLU A 179 8.71 4.15 8.30
N ASP A 180 7.40 4.29 8.10
CA ASP A 180 6.50 4.85 9.10
C ASP A 180 6.05 3.71 10.04
N SER A 181 6.44 3.79 11.30
CA SER A 181 6.12 2.78 12.32
C SER A 181 4.74 2.97 12.98
N SER A 182 3.96 3.96 12.56
CA SER A 182 2.64 4.24 13.15
C SER A 182 1.66 3.11 12.93
N CYS A 183 0.93 2.74 13.98
CA CYS A 183 -0.25 1.88 13.88
C CYS A 183 -1.47 2.72 13.54
N THR A 184 -2.10 2.49 12.39
CA THR A 184 -3.26 3.27 11.94
C THR A 184 -4.45 3.23 12.90
N LYS A 185 -4.60 2.15 13.68
CA LYS A 185 -5.67 2.04 14.68
C LYS A 185 -5.37 2.81 15.97
N CYS A 186 -4.09 2.94 16.34
CA CYS A 186 -3.67 3.63 17.57
C CYS A 186 -3.44 5.12 17.36
N ASP A 187 -3.02 5.52 16.16
CA ASP A 187 -2.65 6.88 15.84
C ASP A 187 -3.85 7.67 15.31
N PRO A 188 -4.30 8.74 16.03
CA PRO A 188 -5.49 9.50 15.66
C PRO A 188 -5.34 10.31 14.36
N ARG A 189 -4.16 10.33 13.74
CA ARG A 189 -3.95 10.96 12.43
C ARG A 189 -4.53 10.16 11.28
N TYR A 190 -4.82 8.86 11.47
CA TYR A 190 -5.22 7.96 10.40
C TYR A 190 -6.60 7.36 10.62
N TRP A 191 -7.33 7.11 9.52
CA TRP A 191 -8.51 6.24 9.57
C TRP A 191 -8.10 4.79 9.69
N SER A 192 -8.86 4.02 10.45
CA SER A 192 -8.68 2.59 10.61
C SER A 192 -10.02 1.86 10.43
N PHE A 193 -10.06 0.93 9.50
CA PHE A 193 -11.22 0.05 9.31
C PHE A 193 -11.46 -0.85 10.53
N ARG A 194 -10.36 -1.28 11.18
CA ARG A 194 -10.43 -2.11 12.39
C ARG A 194 -10.88 -1.35 13.64
N ALA A 195 -10.81 -0.02 13.63
CA ALA A 195 -11.30 0.79 14.75
C ALA A 195 -12.81 0.93 14.72
N ASP A 196 -13.39 1.33 13.59
CA ASP A 196 -14.78 1.79 13.48
C ASP A 196 -15.50 1.38 12.17
N ALA A 197 -14.95 0.42 11.44
CA ALA A 197 -15.48 -0.06 10.14
C ALA A 197 -15.72 1.07 9.12
N THR A 198 -14.89 2.13 9.18
CA THR A 198 -15.02 3.31 8.32
C THR A 198 -14.82 3.01 6.84
N ASP A 199 -15.56 3.69 5.98
CA ASP A 199 -15.34 3.73 4.53
C ASP A 199 -14.37 4.85 4.09
N LYS A 200 -13.94 5.69 5.05
CA LYS A 200 -12.95 6.75 4.79
C LYS A 200 -11.56 6.19 4.60
N ARG A 201 -10.77 6.89 3.81
CA ARG A 201 -9.40 6.45 3.44
C ARG A 201 -8.44 7.64 3.46
N GLN A 202 -7.25 7.40 3.98
CA GLN A 202 -6.06 8.17 3.61
C GLN A 202 -5.51 7.67 2.27
N VAL A 203 -4.65 8.46 1.64
CA VAL A 203 -4.04 8.16 0.35
C VAL A 203 -2.51 8.24 0.43
N MET A 204 -1.83 7.31 -0.21
CA MET A 204 -0.44 7.46 -0.58
C MET A 204 -0.36 7.80 -2.06
N ILE A 205 0.39 8.85 -2.39
CA ILE A 205 0.63 9.28 -3.76
C ILE A 205 2.12 9.22 -4.09
N ALA A 206 2.43 9.00 -5.35
CA ALA A 206 3.77 9.10 -5.89
C ALA A 206 3.72 9.69 -7.31
N TRP A 207 4.74 10.47 -7.64
CA TRP A 207 4.96 11.03 -8.96
C TRP A 207 6.45 11.18 -9.20
N LYS A 208 6.81 11.37 -10.45
CA LYS A 208 8.18 11.69 -10.88
C LYS A 208 8.25 13.16 -11.29
N GLU A 209 9.23 13.87 -10.76
CA GLU A 209 9.61 15.22 -11.20
C GLU A 209 10.46 15.20 -12.49
#